data_00107312a38646b95db95397d2b0e852
#
_entry.id   00107312a38646b95db95397d2b0e852
#
_cell.length_a   1.000
_cell.length_b   1.000
_cell.length_c   1.000
_cell.angle_alpha   90.00
_cell.angle_beta   90.00
_cell.angle_gamma   90.00
#
_symmetry.space_group_name_H-M   'P 1'
#
loop_
_entity.id
_entity.type
_entity.pdbx_description
1 polymer ?
#
loop_
_entity_poly.entity_id
_entity_poly.type
_entity_poly.pdbx_seq_one_letter_code
_entity_poly.pdbx_strand_id
1 'polypeptide(L)'
;MMVIVPRIAVVSCLSTTPFIYGIRQEGNFPAELSLLDPQETVRAFAERRADIALVPAGAVPSLSGARIVTEYCVGGVPAEQATLAGSRDPLVEAWKPYGQLPCAFALWVAHPEVSPETVESLRTALIWGLERPYEALLDSPWSADPGAAYAELACFDYIFDGQKDKALKKFWDSGLKVAPRTNPG
;
A
#
# COMPACT_ATOMS: atom_id res chain seq x y z
N MET A 1 -1.34 32.23 -1.72
CA MET A 1 -1.72 31.04 -0.93
C MET A 1 -0.70 29.94 -1.20
N MET A 2 -0.05 29.46 -0.17
CA MET A 2 0.93 28.38 -0.31
C MET A 2 0.18 27.06 -0.52
N VAL A 3 0.38 26.43 -1.66
CA VAL A 3 -0.14 25.07 -1.89
C VAL A 3 0.79 24.12 -1.14
N ILE A 4 0.27 23.50 -0.09
CA ILE A 4 1.04 22.47 0.62
C ILE A 4 0.94 21.20 -0.20
N VAL A 5 2.06 20.79 -0.77
CA VAL A 5 2.16 19.52 -1.50
C VAL A 5 2.31 18.39 -0.49
N PRO A 6 1.38 17.42 -0.43
CA PRO A 6 1.48 16.32 0.52
C PRO A 6 2.67 15.41 0.21
N ARG A 7 3.33 14.95 1.26
CA ARG A 7 4.43 13.98 1.17
C ARG A 7 3.85 12.58 1.37
N ILE A 8 4.07 11.72 0.39
CA ILE A 8 3.51 10.36 0.36
C ILE A 8 4.64 9.35 0.32
N ALA A 9 4.62 8.39 1.24
CA ALA A 9 5.55 7.27 1.27
C ALA A 9 4.85 5.96 0.85
N VAL A 10 5.44 5.25 -0.09
CA VAL A 10 4.91 4.00 -0.65
C VAL A 10 6.03 2.98 -0.81
N VAL A 11 5.74 1.73 -0.51
CA VAL A 11 6.64 0.61 -0.85
C VAL A 11 6.63 0.41 -2.36
N SER A 12 7.81 0.32 -2.97
CA SER A 12 7.95 0.01 -4.40
C SER A 12 7.98 -1.51 -4.59
N CYS A 13 6.88 -2.08 -5.01
CA CYS A 13 6.76 -3.50 -5.34
C CYS A 13 5.70 -3.69 -6.42
N LEU A 14 5.55 -4.92 -6.90
CA LEU A 14 4.60 -5.21 -7.98
C LEU A 14 3.18 -4.77 -7.62
N SER A 15 2.71 -5.13 -6.42
CA SER A 15 1.34 -4.84 -5.99
C SER A 15 1.01 -3.35 -5.89
N THR A 16 2.01 -2.50 -5.64
CA THR A 16 1.81 -1.05 -5.51
C THR A 16 1.94 -0.28 -6.82
N THR A 17 2.35 -0.95 -7.88
CA THR A 17 2.61 -0.33 -9.19
C THR A 17 1.44 0.52 -9.72
N PRO A 18 0.17 0.05 -9.67
CA PRO A 18 -0.95 0.87 -10.10
C PRO A 18 -1.13 2.14 -9.27
N PHE A 19 -0.92 2.06 -7.98
CA PHE A 19 -1.01 3.22 -7.09
C PHE A 19 0.06 4.26 -7.40
N ILE A 20 1.31 3.81 -7.56
CA ILE A 20 2.43 4.67 -7.89
C ILE A 20 2.19 5.39 -9.22
N TYR A 21 1.71 4.64 -10.21
CA TYR A 21 1.39 5.18 -11.53
C TYR A 21 0.32 6.28 -11.45
N GLY A 22 -0.76 6.02 -10.72
CA GLY A 22 -1.84 6.99 -10.54
C GLY A 22 -1.39 8.27 -9.84
N ILE A 23 -0.57 8.15 -8.79
CA ILE A 23 -0.05 9.29 -8.04
C ILE A 23 0.91 10.13 -8.90
N ARG A 24 1.74 9.47 -9.71
CA ARG A 24 2.73 10.15 -10.56
C ARG A 24 2.12 10.82 -11.79
N GLN A 25 0.92 10.46 -12.16
CA GLN A 25 0.31 11.00 -13.37
C GLN A 25 0.11 12.50 -13.24
N GLU A 26 0.66 13.24 -14.18
CA GLU A 26 0.55 14.69 -14.21
C GLU A 26 -0.90 15.15 -14.19
N GLY A 27 -1.23 16.07 -13.30
CA GLY A 27 -2.55 16.64 -13.15
C GLY A 27 -3.53 15.87 -12.26
N ASN A 28 -3.21 14.61 -11.89
CA ASN A 28 -4.07 13.84 -11.00
C ASN A 28 -3.87 14.21 -9.54
N PHE A 29 -2.62 14.26 -9.10
CA PHE A 29 -2.34 14.50 -7.70
C PHE A 29 -0.94 15.11 -7.52
N PRO A 30 -0.84 16.41 -7.25
CA PRO A 30 0.46 17.03 -6.98
C PRO A 30 0.96 16.55 -5.61
N ALA A 31 1.87 15.59 -5.59
CA ALA A 31 2.41 15.00 -4.38
C ALA A 31 3.92 14.81 -4.49
N GLU A 32 4.60 14.91 -3.36
CA GLU A 32 5.99 14.51 -3.22
C GLU A 32 6.02 13.03 -2.83
N LEU A 33 6.39 12.17 -3.78
CA LEU A 33 6.34 10.72 -3.62
C LEU A 33 7.72 10.16 -3.29
N SER A 34 7.83 9.43 -2.18
CA SER A 34 9.00 8.66 -1.79
C SER A 34 8.73 7.17 -1.91
N LEU A 35 9.56 6.46 -2.66
CA LEU A 35 9.50 5.00 -2.77
C LEU A 35 10.50 4.41 -1.79
N LEU A 36 10.00 3.69 -0.80
CA LEU A 36 10.77 3.21 0.34
C LEU A 36 10.53 1.71 0.55
N ASP A 37 11.38 1.07 1.35
CA ASP A 37 11.07 -0.27 1.83
C ASP A 37 9.96 -0.23 2.90
N PRO A 38 9.36 -1.37 3.29
CA PRO A 38 8.26 -1.39 4.24
C PRO A 38 8.59 -0.76 5.59
N GLN A 39 9.79 -0.98 6.10
CA GLN A 39 10.22 -0.45 7.39
C GLN A 39 10.43 1.06 7.32
N GLU A 40 11.07 1.55 6.26
CA GLU A 40 11.29 2.97 6.05
C GLU A 40 9.99 3.72 5.81
N THR A 41 9.01 3.09 5.17
CA THR A 41 7.67 3.67 4.99
C THR A 41 6.99 3.90 6.34
N VAL A 42 7.03 2.90 7.22
CA VAL A 42 6.51 3.02 8.59
C VAL A 42 7.25 4.10 9.38
N ARG A 43 8.57 4.10 9.30
CA ARG A 43 9.42 5.08 9.99
C ARG A 43 9.17 6.49 9.48
N ALA A 44 9.09 6.68 8.17
CA ALA A 44 8.81 7.99 7.57
C ALA A 44 7.48 8.57 8.05
N PHE A 45 6.46 7.74 8.16
CA PHE A 45 5.17 8.15 8.71
C PHE A 45 5.27 8.47 10.21
N ALA A 46 5.86 7.58 11.00
CA ALA A 46 5.99 7.77 12.44
C ALA A 46 6.80 9.03 12.80
N GLU A 47 7.83 9.33 12.05
CA GLU A 47 8.69 10.51 12.23
C GLU A 47 8.16 11.78 11.54
N ARG A 48 6.95 11.71 10.99
CA ARG A 48 6.30 12.82 10.28
C ARG A 48 7.07 13.35 9.06
N ARG A 49 7.87 12.49 8.44
CA ARG A 49 8.49 12.76 7.13
C ARG A 49 7.55 12.48 5.96
N ALA A 50 6.47 11.75 6.22
CA ALA A 50 5.37 11.54 5.30
C ALA A 50 4.05 11.95 5.95
N ASP A 51 3.18 12.57 5.19
CA ASP A 51 1.84 12.98 5.62
C ASP A 51 0.83 11.86 5.42
N ILE A 52 1.04 11.08 4.36
CA ILE A 52 0.26 9.91 3.99
C ILE A 52 1.25 8.78 3.65
N ALA A 53 0.90 7.54 4.00
CA ALA A 53 1.74 6.40 3.66
C ALA A 53 0.91 5.14 3.41
N LEU A 54 1.41 4.28 2.54
CA LEU A 54 0.94 2.91 2.40
C LEU A 54 1.80 2.02 3.29
N VAL A 55 1.27 1.61 4.42
CA VAL A 55 2.02 0.88 5.46
C VAL A 55 1.52 -0.56 5.60
N PRO A 56 2.38 -1.49 6.03
CA PRO A 56 1.92 -2.83 6.40
C PRO A 56 0.79 -2.75 7.43
N ALA A 57 -0.26 -3.51 7.20
CA ALA A 57 -1.46 -3.46 8.04
C ALA A 57 -1.17 -3.77 9.52
N GLY A 58 -0.22 -4.65 9.79
CA GLY A 58 0.21 -4.98 11.16
C GLY A 58 0.91 -3.84 11.90
N ALA A 59 1.41 -2.84 11.19
CA ALA A 59 2.06 -1.69 11.80
C ALA A 59 1.06 -0.61 12.28
N VAL A 60 -0.17 -0.60 11.74
CA VAL A 60 -1.15 0.46 12.00
C VAL A 60 -1.43 0.69 13.49
N PRO A 61 -1.64 -0.34 14.32
CA PRO A 61 -1.90 -0.13 15.75
C PRO A 61 -0.76 0.56 16.51
N SER A 62 0.47 0.50 16.00
CA SER A 62 1.63 1.14 16.62
C SER A 62 1.85 2.58 16.16
N LEU A 63 1.09 3.04 15.19
CA LEU A 63 1.23 4.38 14.61
C LEU A 63 0.26 5.35 15.28
N SER A 64 0.78 6.15 16.19
CA SER A 64 -0.02 7.11 16.95
C SER A 64 -0.72 8.12 16.04
N GLY A 65 -2.04 8.25 16.20
CA GLY A 65 -2.85 9.22 15.45
C GLY A 65 -3.10 8.85 14.00
N ALA A 66 -2.61 7.71 13.52
CA ALA A 66 -2.85 7.28 12.15
C ALA A 66 -4.34 6.99 11.91
N ARG A 67 -4.87 7.57 10.83
CA ARG A 67 -6.22 7.27 10.33
C ARG A 67 -6.11 6.45 9.07
N ILE A 68 -6.86 5.36 8.99
CA ILE A 68 -7.02 4.63 7.73
C ILE A 68 -7.85 5.50 6.80
N VAL A 69 -7.32 5.77 5.61
CA VAL A 69 -7.96 6.59 4.61
C VAL A 69 -8.16 5.81 3.33
N THR A 70 -9.16 6.18 2.56
CA THR A 70 -9.62 5.54 1.33
C THR A 70 -10.19 4.12 1.52
N GLU A 71 -10.96 3.67 0.54
CA GLU A 71 -11.45 2.29 0.43
C GLU A 71 -10.47 1.37 -0.32
N TYR A 72 -9.26 1.82 -0.57
CA TYR A 72 -8.24 1.05 -1.30
C TYR A 72 -7.17 0.54 -0.37
N CYS A 73 -6.69 -0.65 -0.69
CA CYS A 73 -5.62 -1.33 0.05
C CYS A 73 -4.83 -2.22 -0.92
N VAL A 74 -3.77 -2.83 -0.42
CA VAL A 74 -3.21 -4.02 -1.06
C VAL A 74 -3.68 -5.22 -0.27
N GLY A 75 -4.50 -6.06 -0.88
CA GLY A 75 -5.13 -7.19 -0.20
C GLY A 75 -5.17 -8.44 -1.05
N GLY A 76 -5.78 -9.48 -0.50
CA GLY A 76 -5.95 -10.78 -1.15
C GLY A 76 -5.85 -11.93 -0.16
N VAL A 77 -5.72 -13.14 -0.70
CA VAL A 77 -5.48 -14.37 0.09
C VAL A 77 -4.01 -14.75 -0.10
N PRO A 78 -3.20 -14.79 0.97
CA PRO A 78 -1.75 -15.02 0.83
C PRO A 78 -1.37 -16.30 0.09
N ALA A 79 -2.15 -17.36 0.28
CA ALA A 79 -1.90 -18.65 -0.38
C ALA A 79 -2.14 -18.64 -1.89
N GLU A 80 -2.91 -17.67 -2.39
CA GLU A 80 -3.25 -17.52 -3.81
C GLU A 80 -2.27 -16.61 -4.55
N GLN A 81 -1.37 -15.95 -3.82
CA GLN A 81 -0.43 -15.02 -4.42
C GLN A 81 0.73 -15.77 -5.08
N ALA A 82 0.80 -15.70 -6.39
CA ALA A 82 1.97 -16.14 -7.13
C ALA A 82 3.09 -15.12 -6.98
N THR A 83 4.32 -15.57 -7.17
CA THR A 83 5.48 -14.67 -7.19
C THR A 83 6.27 -14.86 -8.47
N LEU A 84 6.55 -13.77 -9.15
CA LEU A 84 7.54 -13.78 -10.23
C LEU A 84 8.91 -14.11 -9.67
N ALA A 85 9.70 -14.86 -10.43
CA ALA A 85 11.06 -15.21 -10.03
C ALA A 85 11.87 -13.95 -9.69
N GLY A 86 12.32 -13.84 -8.46
CA GLY A 86 13.09 -12.69 -7.97
C GLY A 86 12.25 -11.49 -7.52
N SER A 87 10.94 -11.58 -7.61
CA SER A 87 10.00 -10.49 -7.28
C SER A 87 9.07 -10.91 -6.16
N ARG A 88 9.54 -10.90 -4.93
CA ARG A 88 8.68 -11.14 -3.77
C ARG A 88 8.07 -9.84 -3.28
N ASP A 89 6.74 -9.81 -3.18
CA ASP A 89 6.06 -8.71 -2.53
C ASP A 89 6.25 -8.84 -1.00
N PRO A 90 6.95 -7.88 -0.37
CA PRO A 90 7.21 -7.94 1.07
C PRO A 90 5.95 -7.89 1.91
N LEU A 91 4.87 -7.32 1.37
CA LEU A 91 3.60 -7.22 2.08
C LEU A 91 2.92 -8.58 2.17
N VAL A 92 2.97 -9.37 1.11
CA VAL A 92 2.45 -10.74 1.09
C VAL A 92 3.25 -11.65 2.02
N GLU A 93 4.58 -11.54 2.00
CA GLU A 93 5.43 -12.34 2.87
C GLU A 93 5.13 -12.12 4.36
N ALA A 94 4.84 -10.88 4.75
CA ALA A 94 4.52 -10.56 6.14
C ALA A 94 3.26 -11.27 6.65
N TRP A 95 2.33 -11.64 5.77
CA TRP A 95 1.06 -12.28 6.14
C TRP A 95 1.05 -13.81 6.05
N LYS A 96 2.01 -14.41 5.35
CA LYS A 96 2.07 -15.88 5.17
C LYS A 96 1.89 -16.69 6.45
N PRO A 97 2.47 -16.30 7.61
CA PRO A 97 2.32 -17.08 8.84
C PRO A 97 0.89 -17.09 9.40
N TYR A 98 0.01 -16.23 8.93
CA TYR A 98 -1.29 -15.97 9.56
C TYR A 98 -2.48 -16.59 8.82
N GLY A 99 -2.21 -17.48 7.86
CA GLY A 99 -3.22 -18.30 7.24
C GLY A 99 -3.80 -17.75 5.95
N GLN A 100 -4.95 -18.29 5.56
CA GLN A 100 -5.56 -18.13 4.25
C GLN A 100 -6.79 -17.23 4.25
N LEU A 101 -6.96 -16.43 5.29
CA LEU A 101 -8.08 -15.49 5.33
C LEU A 101 -7.85 -14.33 4.35
N PRO A 102 -8.89 -13.86 3.67
CA PRO A 102 -8.79 -12.65 2.88
C PRO A 102 -8.45 -11.49 3.81
N CYS A 103 -7.35 -10.81 3.53
CA CYS A 103 -6.84 -9.76 4.39
C CYS A 103 -6.30 -8.59 3.59
N ALA A 104 -6.13 -7.47 4.29
CA ALA A 104 -5.37 -6.34 3.79
C ALA A 104 -3.91 -6.51 4.23
N PHE A 105 -2.99 -6.52 3.28
CA PHE A 105 -1.55 -6.58 3.58
C PHE A 105 -1.01 -5.20 3.91
N ALA A 106 -1.49 -4.18 3.21
CA ALA A 106 -1.11 -2.80 3.41
C ALA A 106 -2.32 -1.88 3.32
N LEU A 107 -2.29 -0.82 4.11
CA LEU A 107 -3.36 0.17 4.22
C LEU A 107 -2.80 1.57 4.02
N TRP A 108 -3.61 2.43 3.42
CA TRP A 108 -3.35 3.86 3.35
C TRP A 108 -3.69 4.49 4.69
N VAL A 109 -2.71 5.17 5.27
CA VAL A 109 -2.89 5.93 6.52
C VAL A 109 -2.48 7.38 6.32
N ALA A 110 -3.13 8.27 7.06
CA ALA A 110 -2.83 9.70 7.06
C ALA A 110 -2.77 10.23 8.49
N HIS A 111 -1.95 11.25 8.70
CA HIS A 111 -1.98 12.02 9.93
C HIS A 111 -3.28 12.83 10.04
N PRO A 112 -3.72 13.16 11.28
CA PRO A 112 -5.01 13.87 11.49
C PRO A 112 -5.09 15.23 10.80
N GLU A 113 -3.96 15.86 10.54
CA GLU A 113 -3.89 17.19 9.92
C GLU A 113 -4.13 17.16 8.41
N VAL A 114 -4.07 16.00 7.78
CA VAL A 114 -4.33 15.85 6.34
C VAL A 114 -5.79 16.17 6.04
N SER A 115 -6.01 17.11 5.13
CA SER A 115 -7.36 17.57 4.82
C SER A 115 -8.19 16.50 4.08
N PRO A 116 -9.52 16.53 4.22
CA PRO A 116 -10.40 15.67 3.44
C PRO A 116 -10.23 15.83 1.92
N GLU A 117 -9.94 17.03 1.46
CA GLU A 117 -9.69 17.33 0.04
C GLU A 117 -8.43 16.63 -0.47
N THR A 118 -7.38 16.59 0.35
CA THR A 118 -6.15 15.86 0.01
C THR A 118 -6.41 14.36 -0.07
N VAL A 119 -7.17 13.80 0.86
CA VAL A 119 -7.57 12.39 0.85
C VAL A 119 -8.40 12.07 -0.40
N GLU A 120 -9.33 12.93 -0.78
CA GLU A 120 -10.14 12.73 -1.99
C GLU A 120 -9.29 12.82 -3.27
N SER A 121 -8.32 13.72 -3.31
CA SER A 121 -7.37 13.79 -4.42
C SER A 121 -6.52 12.52 -4.52
N LEU A 122 -6.06 11.98 -3.40
CA LEU A 122 -5.38 10.69 -3.37
C LEU A 122 -6.30 9.58 -3.89
N ARG A 123 -7.52 9.51 -3.40
CA ARG A 123 -8.51 8.51 -3.82
C ARG A 123 -8.72 8.52 -5.33
N THR A 124 -8.86 9.70 -5.91
CA THR A 124 -9.00 9.88 -7.36
C THR A 124 -7.77 9.39 -8.12
N ALA A 125 -6.58 9.68 -7.63
CA ALA A 125 -5.33 9.20 -8.23
C ALA A 125 -5.20 7.69 -8.15
N LEU A 126 -5.57 7.08 -7.03
CA LEU A 126 -5.51 5.63 -6.84
C LEU A 126 -6.44 4.90 -7.80
N ILE A 127 -7.69 5.34 -7.92
CA ILE A 127 -8.64 4.70 -8.84
C ILE A 127 -8.20 4.84 -10.29
N TRP A 128 -7.65 5.99 -10.65
CA TRP A 128 -7.14 6.23 -12.00
C TRP A 128 -6.04 5.21 -12.36
N GLY A 129 -5.13 4.95 -11.43
CA GLY A 129 -4.06 3.95 -11.61
C GLY A 129 -4.61 2.51 -11.65
N LEU A 130 -5.56 2.18 -10.77
CA LEU A 130 -6.18 0.85 -10.74
C LEU A 130 -6.95 0.50 -12.02
N GLU A 131 -7.49 1.51 -12.70
CA GLU A 131 -8.17 1.34 -13.99
C GLU A 131 -7.21 1.14 -15.17
N ARG A 132 -5.91 1.33 -14.95
CA ARG A 132 -4.85 1.27 -15.98
C ARG A 132 -3.66 0.38 -15.56
N PRO A 133 -3.92 -0.84 -15.11
CA PRO A 133 -2.85 -1.67 -14.53
C PRO A 133 -1.79 -2.05 -15.56
N TYR A 134 -2.17 -2.30 -16.80
CA TYR A 134 -1.21 -2.66 -17.84
C TYR A 134 -0.30 -1.47 -18.22
N GLU A 135 -0.87 -0.30 -18.34
CA GLU A 135 -0.11 0.94 -18.60
C GLU A 135 0.86 1.23 -17.44
N ALA A 136 0.41 1.02 -16.21
CA ALA A 136 1.25 1.15 -15.03
C ALA A 136 2.44 0.19 -15.05
N LEU A 137 2.24 -1.04 -15.50
CA LEU A 137 3.31 -2.04 -15.63
C LEU A 137 4.32 -1.65 -16.70
N LEU A 138 3.86 -1.10 -17.83
CA LEU A 138 4.76 -0.64 -18.89
C LEU A 138 5.66 0.50 -18.43
N ASP A 139 5.19 1.33 -17.50
CA ASP A 139 5.92 2.45 -16.91
C ASP A 139 6.66 2.08 -15.62
N SER A 140 7.02 0.82 -15.45
CA SER A 140 7.56 0.29 -14.19
C SER A 140 8.76 -0.62 -14.44
N PRO A 141 9.47 -1.03 -13.34
CA PRO A 141 10.53 -2.04 -13.44
C PRO A 141 10.08 -3.40 -13.99
N TRP A 142 8.77 -3.66 -14.03
CA TRP A 142 8.17 -4.92 -14.52
C TRP A 142 7.91 -4.92 -16.02
N SER A 143 8.31 -3.88 -16.73
CA SER A 143 8.05 -3.70 -18.16
C SER A 143 8.74 -4.73 -19.08
N ALA A 144 9.73 -5.46 -18.56
CA ALA A 144 10.42 -6.51 -19.32
C ALA A 144 9.51 -7.71 -19.65
N ASP A 145 8.58 -8.05 -18.75
CA ASP A 145 7.57 -9.09 -18.97
C ASP A 145 6.22 -8.62 -18.38
N PRO A 146 5.55 -7.69 -19.06
CA PRO A 146 4.31 -7.10 -18.55
C PRO A 146 3.15 -8.09 -18.50
N GLY A 147 3.14 -9.12 -19.34
CA GLY A 147 2.11 -10.16 -19.33
C GLY A 147 2.16 -11.01 -18.08
N ALA A 148 3.33 -11.47 -17.68
CA ALA A 148 3.52 -12.24 -16.44
C ALA A 148 3.24 -11.38 -15.21
N ALA A 149 3.69 -10.13 -15.21
CA ALA A 149 3.43 -9.18 -14.15
C ALA A 149 1.92 -8.88 -14.01
N TYR A 150 1.22 -8.73 -15.11
CA TYR A 150 -0.24 -8.51 -15.11
C TYR A 150 -0.99 -9.71 -14.53
N ALA A 151 -0.59 -10.92 -14.89
CA ALA A 151 -1.21 -12.14 -14.36
C ALA A 151 -1.03 -12.25 -12.83
N GLU A 152 0.14 -11.89 -12.31
CA GLU A 152 0.40 -11.86 -10.87
C GLU A 152 -0.36 -10.72 -10.18
N LEU A 153 -0.41 -9.54 -10.81
CA LEU A 153 -1.13 -8.38 -10.30
C LEU A 153 -2.63 -8.67 -10.12
N ALA A 154 -3.22 -9.44 -11.03
CA ALA A 154 -4.62 -9.84 -10.97
C ALA A 154 -5.00 -10.69 -9.75
N CYS A 155 -4.01 -11.25 -9.04
CA CYS A 155 -4.24 -12.00 -7.80
C CYS A 155 -4.49 -11.08 -6.59
N PHE A 156 -4.20 -9.79 -6.68
CA PHE A 156 -4.42 -8.84 -5.59
C PHE A 156 -5.84 -8.29 -5.63
N ASP A 157 -6.37 -8.02 -4.44
CA ASP A 157 -7.64 -7.34 -4.24
C ASP A 157 -7.37 -5.98 -3.59
N TYR A 158 -7.70 -4.93 -4.30
CA TYR A 158 -7.39 -3.55 -3.91
C TYR A 158 -8.49 -2.86 -3.12
N ILE A 159 -9.59 -3.56 -2.84
CA ILE A 159 -10.72 -2.97 -2.09
C ILE A 159 -10.64 -3.36 -0.62
N PHE A 160 -10.62 -2.37 0.25
CA PHE A 160 -10.71 -2.55 1.70
C PHE A 160 -12.19 -2.61 2.10
N ASP A 161 -12.73 -3.83 2.11
CA ASP A 161 -14.13 -4.10 2.42
C ASP A 161 -14.34 -4.54 3.90
N GLY A 162 -15.61 -4.78 4.25
CA GLY A 162 -15.98 -5.20 5.62
C GLY A 162 -15.38 -6.54 6.04
N GLN A 163 -15.14 -7.47 5.11
CA GLN A 163 -14.50 -8.76 5.42
C GLN A 163 -13.05 -8.58 5.81
N LYS A 164 -12.30 -7.75 5.07
CA LYS A 164 -10.91 -7.43 5.39
C LYS A 164 -10.81 -6.64 6.69
N ASP A 165 -11.74 -5.71 6.94
CA ASP A 165 -11.77 -4.96 8.18
C ASP A 165 -11.98 -5.89 9.39
N LYS A 166 -12.91 -6.84 9.31
CA LYS A 166 -13.15 -7.83 10.36
C LYS A 166 -11.95 -8.73 10.58
N ALA A 167 -11.35 -9.24 9.49
CA ALA A 167 -10.17 -10.09 9.56
C ALA A 167 -9.00 -9.34 10.22
N LEU A 168 -8.82 -8.08 9.87
CA LEU A 168 -7.76 -7.25 10.40
C LEU A 168 -7.95 -6.94 11.89
N LYS A 169 -9.16 -6.61 12.31
CA LYS A 169 -9.48 -6.39 13.74
C LYS A 169 -9.23 -7.63 14.57
N LYS A 170 -9.68 -8.78 14.09
CA LYS A 170 -9.41 -10.07 14.73
C LYS A 170 -7.92 -10.36 14.84
N PHE A 171 -7.18 -10.04 13.80
CA PHE A 171 -5.74 -10.17 13.76
C PHE A 171 -5.06 -9.28 14.81
N TRP A 172 -5.43 -8.01 14.87
CA TRP A 172 -4.90 -7.08 15.87
C TRP A 172 -5.26 -7.49 17.30
N ASP A 173 -6.49 -7.94 17.53
CA ASP A 173 -6.96 -8.39 18.85
C ASP A 173 -6.22 -9.64 19.35
N SER A 174 -5.76 -10.50 18.46
CA SER A 174 -4.97 -11.69 18.83
C SER A 174 -3.54 -11.35 19.24
N GLY A 175 -3.13 -10.09 19.14
CA GLY A 175 -1.76 -9.66 19.46
C GLY A 175 -0.73 -10.04 18.42
N LEU A 176 -1.15 -10.62 17.31
CA LEU A 176 -0.30 -10.96 16.16
C LEU A 176 0.02 -9.66 15.40
N LYS A 177 1.03 -8.96 15.87
CA LYS A 177 1.52 -7.77 15.19
C LYS A 177 2.48 -8.19 14.11
N VAL A 178 2.09 -8.07 12.86
CA VAL A 178 3.04 -8.10 11.76
C VAL A 178 3.70 -6.72 11.69
N ALA A 179 4.54 -6.43 12.65
CA ALA A 179 5.54 -5.42 12.39
C ALA A 179 6.49 -6.01 11.34
N PRO A 180 6.90 -5.24 10.32
CA PRO A 180 8.02 -5.67 9.50
C PRO A 180 9.14 -5.97 10.49
N ARG A 181 9.55 -7.24 10.55
CA ARG A 181 10.69 -7.60 11.38
C ARG A 181 11.87 -6.83 10.83
N THR A 182 12.42 -5.95 11.64
CA THR A 182 13.80 -5.58 11.46
C THR A 182 14.56 -6.90 11.46
N ASN A 183 15.05 -7.32 10.32
CA ASN A 183 16.06 -8.32 10.30
C ASN A 183 17.19 -7.78 11.17
N PRO A 184 17.48 -8.39 12.30
CA PRO A 184 18.74 -8.13 12.92
C PRO A 184 19.75 -8.69 11.91
N GLY A 185 20.44 -7.78 11.25
CA GLY A 185 21.44 -8.07 10.24
C GLY A 185 22.37 -9.18 10.63
#